data_8e1b07b1bf067058dea5101b7622a56d
#
_entry.id   8e1b07b1bf067058dea5101b7622a56d
#
_cell.length_a   1.000
_cell.length_b   1.000
_cell.length_c   1.000
_cell.angle_alpha   90.00
_cell.angle_beta   90.00
_cell.angle_gamma   90.00
#
_symmetry.space_group_name_H-M   'P 1'
#
loop_
_entity.id
_entity.type
_entity.pdbx_description
1 polymer ?
#
loop_
_entity_poly.entity_id
_entity_poly.type
_entity_poly.pdbx_seq_one_letter_code
_entity_poly.pdbx_strand_id
1 'polypeptide(L)'
;MDVDEADVGQVAEGQVAEFTVDAYPDRRFPARIVQVRFAPKTVEGVVTYETLLSVDNANLLLRPGMTATAEILVEELKDALLVPNAALRFSPPRDTGAPGGEHARSGSRGLVGMLLPRRPPTEKHGGEAVKGGRQRVWVLREGRPEAIEIRTGATDGILTQVLEGPLAVGNQVLVDTLSGGR
;
A
#
# COMPACT_ATOMS: atom_id res chain seq x y z
N MET A 1 -7.08 6.18 -22.48
CA MET A 1 -7.09 6.45 -21.05
C MET A 1 -5.83 7.20 -20.68
N ASP A 2 -5.86 7.95 -19.59
CA ASP A 2 -4.70 8.64 -19.08
C ASP A 2 -4.15 7.88 -17.87
N VAL A 3 -2.83 7.68 -17.82
CA VAL A 3 -2.10 6.99 -16.74
C VAL A 3 -1.19 8.01 -16.08
N ASP A 4 -1.19 8.05 -14.75
CA ASP A 4 -0.34 8.95 -13.96
C ASP A 4 1.16 8.65 -14.19
N GLU A 5 2.01 9.69 -14.08
CA GLU A 5 3.47 9.55 -14.19
C GLU A 5 4.03 8.54 -13.17
N ALA A 6 3.44 8.46 -11.97
CA ALA A 6 3.87 7.52 -10.94
C ALA A 6 3.68 6.05 -11.33
N ASP A 7 2.69 5.76 -12.18
CA ASP A 7 2.28 4.40 -12.54
C ASP A 7 2.74 3.99 -13.95
N VAL A 8 3.01 4.95 -14.84
CA VAL A 8 3.33 4.67 -16.25
C VAL A 8 4.54 3.75 -16.43
N GLY A 9 5.49 3.79 -15.49
CA GLY A 9 6.67 2.91 -15.51
C GLY A 9 6.35 1.42 -15.34
N GLN A 10 5.14 1.06 -14.92
CA GLN A 10 4.69 -0.31 -14.75
C GLN A 10 3.76 -0.76 -15.90
N VAL A 11 3.38 0.16 -16.78
CA VAL A 11 2.44 -0.08 -17.88
C VAL A 11 3.20 -0.39 -19.15
N ALA A 12 2.88 -1.51 -19.80
CA ALA A 12 3.52 -1.96 -21.03
C ALA A 12 2.50 -2.46 -22.05
N GLU A 13 2.89 -2.38 -23.33
CA GLU A 13 2.10 -2.95 -24.42
C GLU A 13 1.89 -4.45 -24.24
N GLY A 14 0.68 -4.92 -24.56
CA GLY A 14 0.28 -6.32 -24.43
C GLY A 14 -0.28 -6.72 -23.08
N GLN A 15 -0.17 -5.89 -22.05
CA GLN A 15 -0.80 -6.17 -20.75
C GLN A 15 -2.31 -6.27 -20.86
N VAL A 16 -2.89 -7.13 -20.04
CA VAL A 16 -4.34 -7.29 -19.88
C VAL A 16 -4.87 -6.17 -19.00
N ALA A 17 -5.98 -5.62 -19.41
CA ALA A 17 -6.72 -4.64 -18.63
C ALA A 17 -8.20 -5.00 -18.63
N GLU A 18 -8.91 -4.57 -17.60
CA GLU A 18 -10.36 -4.59 -17.56
C GLU A 18 -10.84 -3.16 -17.30
N PHE A 19 -11.96 -2.79 -17.86
CA PHE A 19 -12.57 -1.50 -17.52
C PHE A 19 -14.08 -1.61 -17.34
N THR A 20 -14.61 -0.69 -16.57
CA THR A 20 -16.03 -0.43 -16.40
C THR A 20 -16.38 0.92 -16.99
N VAL A 21 -17.61 1.10 -17.40
CA VAL A 21 -18.14 2.39 -17.86
C VAL A 21 -19.30 2.81 -16.96
N ASP A 22 -19.47 4.10 -16.74
CA ASP A 22 -20.53 4.63 -15.88
C ASP A 22 -21.93 4.19 -16.30
N ALA A 23 -22.13 3.94 -17.60
CA ALA A 23 -23.39 3.45 -18.14
C ALA A 23 -23.68 1.97 -17.79
N TYR A 24 -22.66 1.19 -17.45
CA TYR A 24 -22.78 -0.23 -17.10
C TYR A 24 -21.81 -0.56 -15.95
N PRO A 25 -22.07 -0.12 -14.70
CA PRO A 25 -21.14 -0.24 -13.58
C PRO A 25 -20.89 -1.69 -13.15
N ASP A 26 -21.86 -2.57 -13.35
CA ASP A 26 -21.77 -4.00 -12.99
C ASP A 26 -21.13 -4.86 -14.08
N ARG A 27 -20.72 -4.25 -15.20
CA ARG A 27 -20.15 -4.97 -16.33
C ARG A 27 -18.70 -4.63 -16.56
N ARG A 28 -17.84 -5.64 -16.53
CA ARG A 28 -16.43 -5.55 -16.87
C ARG A 28 -16.21 -5.84 -18.34
N PHE A 29 -15.43 -5.02 -19.00
CA PHE A 29 -15.04 -5.17 -20.39
C PHE A 29 -13.57 -5.51 -20.47
N PRO A 30 -13.20 -6.72 -20.96
CA PRO A 30 -11.81 -7.07 -21.14
C PRO A 30 -11.17 -6.21 -22.24
N ALA A 31 -9.96 -5.80 -21.99
CA ALA A 31 -9.17 -4.99 -22.91
C ALA A 31 -7.70 -5.40 -22.88
N ARG A 32 -6.93 -4.89 -23.82
CA ARG A 32 -5.48 -5.07 -23.88
C ARG A 32 -4.82 -3.76 -24.24
N ILE A 33 -3.70 -3.45 -23.62
CA ILE A 33 -2.89 -2.29 -23.96
C ILE A 33 -2.24 -2.52 -25.31
N VAL A 34 -2.49 -1.60 -26.24
CA VAL A 34 -1.90 -1.64 -27.59
C VAL A 34 -0.79 -0.64 -27.78
N GLN A 35 -0.81 0.46 -27.02
CA GLN A 35 0.21 1.50 -27.10
C GLN A 35 0.23 2.36 -25.85
N VAL A 36 1.43 2.70 -25.39
CA VAL A 36 1.67 3.75 -24.40
C VAL A 36 2.36 4.90 -25.11
N ARG A 37 1.76 6.09 -25.11
CA ARG A 37 2.35 7.26 -25.76
C ARG A 37 3.38 7.91 -24.87
N PHE A 38 4.53 8.29 -25.44
CA PHE A 38 5.63 8.93 -24.70
C PHE A 38 5.43 10.43 -24.47
N ALA A 39 4.48 11.06 -25.18
CA ALA A 39 4.20 12.49 -25.01
C ALA A 39 3.33 12.71 -23.76
N PRO A 40 3.84 13.39 -22.72
CA PRO A 40 3.05 13.70 -21.54
C PRO A 40 1.98 14.75 -21.86
N LYS A 41 0.86 14.66 -21.13
CA LYS A 41 -0.15 15.71 -21.05
C LYS A 41 -0.21 16.18 -19.60
N THR A 42 -0.45 17.48 -19.40
CA THR A 42 -0.71 18.00 -18.06
C THR A 42 -2.19 18.34 -17.96
N VAL A 43 -2.88 17.65 -17.07
CA VAL A 43 -4.29 17.86 -16.77
C VAL A 43 -4.42 18.29 -15.32
N GLU A 44 -4.94 19.47 -15.07
CA GLU A 44 -5.11 20.04 -13.72
C GLU A 44 -3.84 20.02 -12.84
N GLY A 45 -2.67 20.16 -13.47
CA GLY A 45 -1.37 20.15 -12.78
C GLY A 45 -0.78 18.75 -12.56
N VAL A 46 -1.45 17.69 -12.97
CA VAL A 46 -0.96 16.31 -12.93
C VAL A 46 -0.43 15.91 -14.29
N VAL A 47 0.77 15.32 -14.33
CA VAL A 47 1.37 14.77 -15.54
C VAL A 47 0.82 13.37 -15.79
N THR A 48 0.23 13.18 -16.97
CA THR A 48 -0.34 11.90 -17.40
C THR A 48 0.17 11.48 -18.77
N TYR A 49 0.11 10.17 -19.03
CA TYR A 49 0.50 9.56 -20.31
C TYR A 49 -0.69 8.86 -20.94
N GLU A 50 -0.98 9.20 -22.19
CA GLU A 50 -2.09 8.60 -22.92
C GLU A 50 -1.78 7.15 -23.29
N THR A 51 -2.63 6.23 -22.83
CA THR A 51 -2.52 4.80 -23.10
C THR A 51 -3.75 4.35 -23.91
N LEU A 52 -3.50 3.66 -25.00
CA LEU A 52 -4.54 3.13 -25.87
C LEU A 52 -4.82 1.67 -25.53
N LEU A 53 -6.11 1.35 -25.41
CA LEU A 53 -6.58 0.01 -25.19
C LEU A 53 -7.39 -0.47 -26.40
N SER A 54 -7.22 -1.75 -26.75
CA SER A 54 -8.10 -2.45 -27.67
C SER A 54 -9.18 -3.18 -26.88
N VAL A 55 -10.43 -3.07 -27.35
CA VAL A 55 -11.59 -3.71 -26.73
C VAL A 55 -12.48 -4.32 -27.82
N ASP A 56 -13.07 -5.46 -27.51
CA ASP A 56 -14.13 -6.03 -28.35
C ASP A 56 -15.48 -5.39 -28.01
N ASN A 57 -16.09 -4.72 -28.98
CA ASN A 57 -17.40 -4.08 -28.85
C ASN A 57 -18.42 -4.65 -29.87
N ALA A 58 -18.40 -5.99 -30.08
CA ALA A 58 -19.30 -6.67 -31.02
C ALA A 58 -20.78 -6.39 -30.73
N ASN A 59 -21.15 -6.18 -29.47
CA ASN A 59 -22.51 -5.89 -29.02
C ASN A 59 -22.89 -4.40 -29.10
N LEU A 60 -21.99 -3.53 -29.57
CA LEU A 60 -22.19 -2.07 -29.71
C LEU A 60 -22.68 -1.37 -28.42
N LEU A 61 -22.30 -1.89 -27.26
CA LEU A 61 -22.64 -1.31 -25.96
C LEU A 61 -21.81 -0.08 -25.64
N LEU A 62 -20.56 -0.09 -26.05
CA LEU A 62 -19.64 1.03 -25.84
C LEU A 62 -19.87 2.08 -26.92
N ARG A 63 -20.00 3.33 -26.47
CA ARG A 63 -20.21 4.50 -27.36
C ARG A 63 -19.13 5.56 -27.12
N PRO A 64 -18.75 6.31 -28.16
CA PRO A 64 -17.84 7.43 -27.99
C PRO A 64 -18.39 8.43 -26.95
N GLY A 65 -17.49 8.95 -26.11
CA GLY A 65 -17.84 9.90 -25.04
C GLY A 65 -18.26 9.27 -23.72
N MET A 66 -18.29 7.93 -23.58
CA MET A 66 -18.48 7.30 -22.29
C MET A 66 -17.25 7.46 -21.41
N THR A 67 -17.47 7.76 -20.13
CA THR A 67 -16.42 7.71 -19.10
C THR A 67 -16.16 6.30 -18.70
N ALA A 68 -14.90 5.92 -18.58
CA ALA A 68 -14.48 4.58 -18.22
C ALA A 68 -13.37 4.63 -17.17
N THR A 69 -13.42 3.71 -16.21
CA THR A 69 -12.36 3.44 -15.24
C THR A 69 -11.73 2.10 -15.59
N ALA A 70 -10.42 2.07 -15.80
CA ALA A 70 -9.69 0.86 -16.16
C ALA A 70 -8.76 0.40 -15.04
N GLU A 71 -8.70 -0.91 -14.86
CA GLU A 71 -7.76 -1.62 -14.00
C GLU A 71 -6.77 -2.37 -14.89
N ILE A 72 -5.47 -2.11 -14.74
CA ILE A 72 -4.41 -2.75 -15.50
C ILE A 72 -3.73 -3.80 -14.61
N LEU A 73 -3.63 -5.04 -15.08
CA LEU A 73 -2.89 -6.07 -14.42
C LEU A 73 -1.39 -5.91 -14.77
N VAL A 74 -0.64 -5.32 -13.86
CA VAL A 74 0.80 -5.06 -14.05
C VAL A 74 1.67 -6.24 -13.69
N GLU A 75 1.28 -7.01 -12.67
CA GLU A 75 2.02 -8.17 -12.20
C GLU A 75 1.06 -9.21 -11.58
N GLU A 76 1.26 -10.48 -11.89
CA GLU A 76 0.58 -11.60 -11.27
C GLU A 76 1.60 -12.48 -10.56
N LEU A 77 1.50 -12.57 -9.23
CA LEU A 77 2.37 -13.39 -8.41
C LEU A 77 1.68 -14.70 -8.07
N LYS A 78 2.26 -15.83 -8.54
CA LYS A 78 1.77 -17.17 -8.22
C LYS A 78 2.48 -17.70 -6.98
N ASP A 79 1.73 -18.41 -6.13
CA ASP A 79 2.23 -19.07 -4.92
C ASP A 79 2.97 -18.13 -3.94
N ALA A 80 2.58 -16.86 -3.90
CA ALA A 80 3.18 -15.86 -3.03
C ALA A 80 2.61 -15.94 -1.60
N LEU A 81 3.48 -15.86 -0.59
CA LEU A 81 3.06 -15.66 0.79
C LEU A 81 2.61 -14.20 0.94
N LEU A 82 1.38 -14.00 1.38
CA LEU A 82 0.77 -12.69 1.53
C LEU A 82 0.48 -12.36 2.99
N VAL A 83 0.57 -11.10 3.34
CA VAL A 83 0.20 -10.56 4.64
C VAL A 83 -0.73 -9.35 4.47
N PRO A 84 -1.81 -9.23 5.26
CA PRO A 84 -2.66 -8.05 5.21
C PRO A 84 -1.89 -6.78 5.55
N ASN A 85 -2.13 -5.70 4.81
CA ASN A 85 -1.47 -4.40 5.05
C ASN A 85 -1.82 -3.84 6.44
N ALA A 86 -2.97 -4.22 7.01
CA ALA A 86 -3.34 -3.90 8.39
C ALA A 86 -2.32 -4.46 9.39
N ALA A 87 -1.78 -5.68 9.16
CA ALA A 87 -0.78 -6.29 10.04
C ALA A 87 0.57 -5.55 9.99
N LEU A 88 0.92 -4.95 8.84
CA LEU A 88 2.15 -4.17 8.68
C LEU A 88 2.09 -2.82 9.42
N ARG A 89 0.89 -2.30 9.67
CA ARG A 89 0.66 -1.05 10.39
C ARG A 89 0.37 -1.25 11.87
N PHE A 90 0.09 -2.50 12.27
CA PHE A 90 -0.26 -2.82 13.63
C PHE A 90 0.95 -2.75 14.57
N SER A 91 0.75 -2.16 15.74
CA SER A 91 1.69 -2.18 16.86
C SER A 91 0.87 -2.42 18.13
N PRO A 92 1.13 -3.49 18.87
CA PRO A 92 0.40 -3.71 20.13
C PRO A 92 0.64 -2.56 21.08
N PRO A 93 -0.38 -2.15 21.86
CA PRO A 93 -0.20 -1.20 22.93
C PRO A 93 0.91 -1.69 23.85
N ARG A 94 1.86 -0.81 24.17
CA ARG A 94 2.88 -1.15 25.16
C ARG A 94 2.18 -1.30 26.49
N ASP A 95 2.21 -2.50 27.04
CA ASP A 95 1.87 -2.69 28.44
C ASP A 95 2.80 -1.81 29.27
N THR A 96 2.27 -0.67 29.75
CA THR A 96 2.97 0.22 30.69
C THR A 96 3.06 -0.42 32.10
N GLY A 97 2.94 -1.73 32.18
CA GLY A 97 2.99 -2.53 33.39
C GLY A 97 4.35 -3.11 33.76
N ALA A 98 5.47 -2.57 33.28
CA ALA A 98 6.77 -2.91 33.83
C ALA A 98 7.14 -1.91 34.92
N PRO A 99 7.36 -2.32 36.17
CA PRO A 99 7.82 -1.42 37.24
C PRO A 99 9.27 -1.02 36.97
N GLY A 100 9.47 0.32 36.85
CA GLY A 100 10.70 0.96 37.25
C GLY A 100 12.01 0.50 36.64
N GLY A 101 12.30 0.87 35.42
CA GLY A 101 13.68 1.14 35.02
C GLY A 101 14.00 2.59 35.41
N GLU A 102 14.70 2.79 36.50
CA GLU A 102 15.29 4.06 36.88
C GLU A 102 16.21 4.56 35.77
N HIS A 103 15.65 5.40 34.88
CA HIS A 103 16.52 6.26 34.09
C HIS A 103 17.03 7.34 35.01
N ALA A 104 18.26 7.14 35.43
CA ALA A 104 19.10 8.12 36.10
C ALA A 104 18.82 9.52 35.53
N ARG A 105 18.23 10.34 36.39
CA ARG A 105 18.17 11.78 36.20
C ARG A 105 19.59 12.32 36.33
N SER A 106 20.35 12.30 35.25
CA SER A 106 21.56 13.08 35.18
C SER A 106 21.21 14.50 34.73
N GLY A 107 21.38 15.34 35.62
CA GLY A 107 21.24 16.70 35.80
C GLY A 107 21.65 17.65 34.68
N SER A 108 21.43 18.87 35.02
CA SER A 108 21.76 20.14 34.39
C SER A 108 20.59 20.76 33.61
N ARG A 109 19.64 21.25 34.40
CA ARG A 109 18.79 22.37 33.96
C ARG A 109 19.63 23.63 33.92
N GLY A 110 20.36 23.84 32.82
CA GLY A 110 20.87 25.17 32.49
C GLY A 110 19.71 26.04 32.03
N LEU A 111 19.62 27.26 32.57
CA LEU A 111 18.60 28.30 32.26
C LEU A 111 18.55 28.70 30.78
N VAL A 112 19.44 28.20 29.94
CA VAL A 112 19.57 28.49 28.49
C VAL A 112 18.58 27.61 27.66
N GLY A 113 18.11 26.47 28.18
CA GLY A 113 17.17 25.57 27.44
C GLY A 113 15.75 26.08 27.28
N MET A 114 15.39 27.23 27.86
CA MET A 114 14.04 27.76 27.88
C MET A 114 13.75 28.74 26.73
N LEU A 115 14.74 29.12 25.97
CA LEU A 115 14.64 30.13 24.89
C LEU A 115 14.70 29.56 23.47
N LEU A 116 14.87 28.25 23.31
CA LEU A 116 14.86 27.65 21.99
C LEU A 116 13.45 27.11 21.67
N PRO A 117 12.84 27.54 20.55
CA PRO A 117 11.55 26.96 20.11
C PRO A 117 11.71 25.45 19.91
N ARG A 118 10.93 24.68 20.66
CA ARG A 118 10.83 23.23 20.46
C ARG A 118 10.38 22.97 19.02
N ARG A 119 11.25 22.33 18.25
CA ARG A 119 10.83 21.75 16.97
C ARG A 119 9.65 20.82 17.26
N PRO A 120 8.49 21.00 16.59
CA PRO A 120 7.39 20.06 16.75
C PRO A 120 7.90 18.67 16.40
N PRO A 121 7.44 17.61 17.11
CA PRO A 121 7.76 16.26 16.72
C PRO A 121 7.27 16.10 15.28
N THR A 122 8.17 15.76 14.37
CA THR A 122 7.82 15.40 13.00
C THR A 122 7.03 14.10 13.13
N GLU A 123 5.70 14.19 13.10
CA GLU A 123 4.87 13.02 12.87
C GLU A 123 5.28 12.49 11.51
N LYS A 124 6.06 11.41 11.55
CA LYS A 124 6.25 10.59 10.36
C LYS A 124 4.88 10.01 10.03
N HIS A 125 4.15 10.72 9.18
CA HIS A 125 2.97 10.17 8.54
C HIS A 125 3.42 8.91 7.83
N GLY A 126 2.86 7.82 8.31
CA GLY A 126 3.14 6.50 7.82
C GLY A 126 2.80 6.38 6.36
N GLY A 127 3.74 5.83 5.62
CA GLY A 127 3.43 4.86 4.63
C GLY A 127 3.34 5.31 3.20
N GLU A 128 4.44 5.68 2.64
CA GLU A 128 4.73 5.15 1.32
C GLU A 128 5.15 3.69 1.51
N ALA A 129 4.42 2.77 0.88
CA ALA A 129 4.80 1.37 0.81
C ALA A 129 6.11 1.29 0.00
N VAL A 130 7.24 1.34 0.70
CA VAL A 130 8.57 1.20 0.09
C VAL A 130 8.65 -0.22 -0.43
N LYS A 131 8.58 -0.40 -1.76
CA LYS A 131 8.84 -1.67 -2.43
C LYS A 131 10.16 -2.24 -1.92
N GLY A 132 10.11 -3.40 -1.23
CA GLY A 132 11.29 -4.12 -0.77
C GLY A 132 11.88 -3.70 0.58
N GLY A 133 11.14 -3.00 1.44
CA GLY A 133 11.60 -2.62 2.79
C GLY A 133 11.49 -3.77 3.80
N ARG A 134 12.37 -3.74 4.84
CA ARG A 134 12.16 -4.55 6.04
C ARG A 134 11.03 -3.94 6.85
N GLN A 135 10.04 -4.75 7.17
CA GLN A 135 8.90 -4.36 7.98
C GLN A 135 8.70 -5.31 9.15
N ARG A 136 8.05 -4.83 10.19
CA ARG A 136 7.76 -5.62 11.39
C ARG A 136 6.29 -6.04 11.36
N VAL A 137 6.06 -7.31 11.60
CA VAL A 137 4.73 -7.90 11.75
C VAL A 137 4.64 -8.57 13.12
N TRP A 138 3.48 -8.50 13.74
CA TRP A 138 3.21 -9.16 14.99
C TRP A 138 2.44 -10.45 14.75
N VAL A 139 2.99 -11.54 15.24
CA VAL A 139 2.41 -12.89 15.14
C VAL A 139 1.99 -13.35 16.51
N LEU A 140 0.85 -14.01 16.61
CA LEU A 140 0.42 -14.62 17.86
C LEU A 140 1.06 -16.01 17.98
N ARG A 141 2.01 -16.17 18.92
CA ARG A 141 2.61 -17.47 19.29
C ARG A 141 2.29 -17.78 20.73
N GLU A 142 1.71 -18.95 20.99
CA GLU A 142 1.33 -19.41 22.34
C GLU A 142 0.52 -18.36 23.13
N GLY A 143 -0.35 -17.62 22.44
CA GLY A 143 -1.16 -16.57 23.05
C GLY A 143 -0.43 -15.26 23.35
N ARG A 144 0.83 -15.10 22.91
CA ARG A 144 1.64 -13.89 23.11
C ARG A 144 1.99 -13.24 21.78
N PRO A 145 1.92 -11.89 21.68
CA PRO A 145 2.39 -11.16 20.52
C PRO A 145 3.91 -11.23 20.43
N GLU A 146 4.42 -11.78 19.34
CA GLU A 146 5.85 -11.80 19.01
C GLU A 146 6.09 -10.96 17.76
N ALA A 147 7.05 -10.04 17.84
CA ALA A 147 7.46 -9.21 16.71
C ALA A 147 8.44 -9.99 15.83
N ILE A 148 8.13 -10.11 14.55
CA ILE A 148 9.04 -10.67 13.55
C ILE A 148 9.33 -9.65 12.47
N GLU A 149 10.55 -9.66 11.95
CA GLU A 149 10.93 -8.85 10.80
C GLU A 149 10.78 -9.65 9.53
N ILE A 150 10.13 -9.05 8.55
CA ILE A 150 9.93 -9.61 7.22
C ILE A 150 10.41 -8.62 6.17
N ARG A 151 10.79 -9.12 5.02
CA ARG A 151 11.03 -8.32 3.83
C ARG A 151 9.80 -8.39 2.94
N THR A 152 9.28 -7.23 2.56
CA THR A 152 8.07 -7.12 1.75
C THR A 152 8.40 -6.88 0.28
N GLY A 153 7.53 -7.37 -0.59
CA GLY A 153 7.58 -7.19 -2.05
C GLY A 153 6.43 -6.34 -2.58
N ALA A 154 5.80 -6.81 -3.65
CA ALA A 154 4.67 -6.15 -4.29
C ALA A 154 3.44 -6.09 -3.38
N THR A 155 2.59 -5.10 -3.60
CA THR A 155 1.33 -4.91 -2.87
C THR A 155 0.21 -4.49 -3.82
N ASP A 156 -1.00 -4.98 -3.53
CA ASP A 156 -2.24 -4.56 -4.21
C ASP A 156 -3.00 -3.49 -3.41
N GLY A 157 -2.42 -2.96 -2.31
CA GLY A 157 -3.08 -2.01 -1.43
C GLY A 157 -3.84 -2.66 -0.26
N ILE A 158 -4.19 -3.94 -0.33
CA ILE A 158 -4.87 -4.72 0.70
C ILE A 158 -3.92 -5.75 1.31
N LEU A 159 -3.21 -6.46 0.45
CA LEU A 159 -2.24 -7.50 0.77
C LEU A 159 -0.86 -7.09 0.30
N THR A 160 0.17 -7.56 0.99
CA THR A 160 1.58 -7.35 0.61
C THR A 160 2.30 -8.69 0.60
N GLN A 161 3.09 -8.90 -0.44
CA GLN A 161 3.95 -10.07 -0.56
C GLN A 161 5.04 -10.09 0.50
N VAL A 162 5.30 -11.27 1.06
CA VAL A 162 6.45 -11.55 1.92
C VAL A 162 7.51 -12.25 1.10
N LEU A 163 8.66 -11.60 0.94
CA LEU A 163 9.80 -12.16 0.19
C LEU A 163 10.70 -13.01 1.08
N GLU A 164 10.93 -12.54 2.31
CA GLU A 164 11.84 -13.19 3.26
C GLU A 164 11.33 -12.95 4.70
N GLY A 165 11.59 -13.90 5.58
CA GLY A 165 11.30 -13.79 7.02
C GLY A 165 10.77 -15.08 7.62
N PRO A 166 10.68 -15.16 8.95
CA PRO A 166 10.21 -16.35 9.67
C PRO A 166 8.68 -16.44 9.72
N LEU A 167 7.98 -15.97 8.66
CA LEU A 167 6.53 -16.07 8.52
C LEU A 167 6.20 -17.25 7.59
N ALA A 168 5.24 -18.07 8.00
CA ALA A 168 4.79 -19.23 7.24
C ALA A 168 3.26 -19.22 7.09
N VAL A 169 2.78 -19.98 6.12
CA VAL A 169 1.33 -20.21 5.93
C VAL A 169 0.74 -20.80 7.22
N GLY A 170 -0.39 -20.25 7.67
CA GLY A 170 -1.05 -20.65 8.91
C GLY A 170 -0.61 -19.89 10.16
N ASN A 171 0.39 -19.00 10.08
CA ASN A 171 0.70 -18.11 11.18
C ASN A 171 -0.43 -17.08 11.38
N GLN A 172 -0.81 -16.84 12.64
CA GLN A 172 -1.81 -15.84 12.99
C GLN A 172 -1.13 -14.48 13.13
N VAL A 173 -1.38 -13.58 12.18
CA VAL A 173 -0.88 -12.21 12.23
C VAL A 173 -1.89 -11.29 12.92
N LEU A 174 -1.39 -10.37 13.75
CA LEU A 174 -2.21 -9.41 14.46
C LEU A 174 -2.47 -8.20 13.55
N VAL A 175 -3.74 -7.83 13.38
CA VAL A 175 -4.18 -6.71 12.55
C VAL A 175 -4.83 -5.60 13.36
N ASP A 176 -5.36 -5.95 14.57
CA ASP A 176 -6.00 -5.01 15.48
C ASP A 176 -6.04 -5.58 16.90
N THR A 177 -6.29 -4.72 17.88
CA THR A 177 -6.61 -5.11 19.27
C THR A 177 -8.10 -4.93 19.50
N LEU A 178 -8.80 -6.01 19.81
CA LEU A 178 -10.14 -5.88 20.38
C LEU A 178 -10.00 -5.25 21.78
N SER A 179 -10.26 -3.95 21.90
CA SER A 179 -10.45 -3.35 23.20
C SER A 179 -11.76 -3.92 23.75
N GLY A 180 -11.64 -4.91 24.66
CA GLY A 180 -12.77 -5.44 25.40
C GLY A 180 -13.39 -4.27 26.19
N GLY A 181 -14.51 -3.75 25.70
CA GLY A 181 -15.32 -2.82 26.46
C GLY A 181 -15.78 -3.52 27.74
N ARG A 182 -15.39 -2.97 28.84
CA ARG A 182 -16.00 -3.21 30.17
C ARG A 182 -17.21 -2.31 30.30
#